data_ef6d326a592916e6fd44584c1d9b694a
#
_entry.id   ef6d326a592916e6fd44584c1d9b694a
#
_cell.length_a   1.000
_cell.length_b   1.000
_cell.length_c   1.000
_cell.angle_alpha   90.00
_cell.angle_beta   90.00
_cell.angle_gamma   90.00
#
_symmetry.space_group_name_H-M   'P 1'
#
loop_
_entity.id
_entity.type
_entity.pdbx_description
1 polymer ?
#
loop_
_entity_poly.entity_id
_entity_poly.type
_entity_poly.pdbx_seq_one_letter_code
_entity_poly.pdbx_strand_id
1 'polypeptide(L)'
;MSKRDLKKYLGELTKEQLEEQLIELYEKFAPVKVYYDFVFNPKEDKLLQEAKVKISHEYFPIKKPGAKWRPKAKMRRSVAQKLIKHFMMLGVDSYIVADIMLYNIEIAQTFSSQNFIKQELFYKSILNSFEQAVNFIVSNGIFNDFKLRINAIQNET
;
A
#
# COMPACT_ATOMS: atom_id res chain seq x y z
N MET A 1 19.74 -16.13 14.63
CA MET A 1 20.22 -16.59 13.30
C MET A 1 20.26 -15.43 12.33
N SER A 2 21.40 -15.19 11.69
CA SER A 2 21.54 -14.12 10.70
C SER A 2 21.10 -14.61 9.31
N LYS A 3 20.85 -13.67 8.37
CA LYS A 3 20.59 -14.00 6.96
C LYS A 3 21.75 -14.83 6.34
N ARG A 4 22.98 -14.58 6.78
CA ARG A 4 24.17 -15.31 6.33
C ARG A 4 24.13 -16.78 6.79
N ASP A 5 23.77 -17.03 8.06
CA ASP A 5 23.68 -18.37 8.60
C ASP A 5 22.55 -19.15 7.94
N LEU A 6 21.41 -18.51 7.70
CA LEU A 6 20.31 -19.11 6.95
C LEU A 6 20.74 -19.51 5.53
N LYS A 7 21.47 -18.61 4.82
CA LYS A 7 21.96 -18.92 3.47
C LYS A 7 22.93 -20.12 3.46
N LYS A 8 23.80 -20.21 4.47
CA LYS A 8 24.71 -21.36 4.62
C LYS A 8 23.92 -22.65 4.84
N TYR A 9 22.98 -22.65 5.79
CA TYR A 9 22.12 -23.79 6.06
C TYR A 9 21.33 -24.25 4.81
N LEU A 10 20.70 -23.33 4.10
CA LEU A 10 19.96 -23.67 2.88
C LEU A 10 20.85 -24.23 1.77
N GLY A 11 22.13 -23.81 1.72
CA GLY A 11 23.10 -24.33 0.76
C GLY A 11 23.54 -25.78 1.03
N GLU A 12 23.31 -26.31 2.22
CA GLU A 12 23.61 -27.69 2.63
C GLU A 12 22.43 -28.65 2.35
N LEU A 13 21.26 -28.13 1.97
CA LEU A 13 20.05 -28.92 1.71
C LEU A 13 19.98 -29.38 0.25
N THR A 14 19.40 -30.55 0.03
CA THR A 14 19.04 -31.02 -1.33
C THR A 14 17.84 -30.23 -1.83
N LYS A 15 17.59 -30.33 -3.15
CA LYS A 15 16.42 -29.69 -3.77
C LYS A 15 15.11 -30.17 -3.13
N GLU A 16 15.01 -31.48 -2.92
CA GLU A 16 13.83 -32.11 -2.31
C GLU A 16 13.58 -31.58 -0.89
N GLN A 17 14.65 -31.46 -0.10
CA GLN A 17 14.56 -30.90 1.27
C GLN A 17 14.15 -29.44 1.27
N LEU A 18 14.61 -28.64 0.29
CA LEU A 18 14.18 -27.24 0.12
C LEU A 18 12.70 -27.16 -0.26
N GLU A 19 12.24 -28.02 -1.18
CA GLU A 19 10.85 -28.11 -1.60
C GLU A 19 9.94 -28.46 -0.40
N GLU A 20 10.29 -29.46 0.39
CA GLU A 20 9.55 -29.86 1.60
C GLU A 20 9.46 -28.70 2.60
N GLN A 21 10.57 -28.02 2.89
CA GLN A 21 10.55 -26.88 3.81
C GLN A 21 9.68 -25.74 3.28
N LEU A 22 9.71 -25.47 1.99
CA LEU A 22 8.90 -24.41 1.38
C LEU A 22 7.41 -24.73 1.45
N ILE A 23 7.04 -25.99 1.17
CA ILE A 23 5.65 -26.46 1.29
C ILE A 23 5.18 -26.34 2.74
N GLU A 24 6.01 -26.76 3.70
CA GLU A 24 5.71 -26.63 5.12
C GLU A 24 5.49 -25.16 5.54
N LEU A 25 6.32 -24.23 5.05
CA LEU A 25 6.11 -22.79 5.28
C LEU A 25 4.83 -22.27 4.65
N TYR A 26 4.50 -22.70 3.43
CA TYR A 26 3.27 -22.35 2.74
C TYR A 26 2.03 -22.81 3.51
N GLU A 27 2.05 -24.01 4.05
CA GLU A 27 0.94 -24.56 4.83
C GLU A 27 0.77 -23.91 6.20
N LYS A 28 1.90 -23.66 6.89
CA LYS A 28 1.89 -23.14 8.27
C LYS A 28 1.69 -21.63 8.38
N PHE A 29 2.14 -20.86 7.38
CA PHE A 29 2.21 -19.41 7.50
C PHE A 29 1.38 -18.70 6.42
N ALA A 30 0.24 -18.15 6.83
CA ALA A 30 -0.64 -17.41 5.93
C ALA A 30 0.06 -16.31 5.09
N PRO A 31 1.04 -15.52 5.58
CA PRO A 31 1.78 -14.58 4.75
C PRO A 31 2.55 -15.22 3.59
N VAL A 32 3.11 -16.42 3.79
CA VAL A 32 3.82 -17.18 2.74
C VAL A 32 2.84 -17.63 1.67
N LYS A 33 1.68 -18.16 2.10
CA LYS A 33 0.60 -18.53 1.18
C LYS A 33 0.14 -17.35 0.33
N VAL A 34 -0.16 -16.19 0.98
CA VAL A 34 -0.58 -14.96 0.28
C VAL A 34 0.46 -14.51 -0.75
N TYR A 35 1.76 -14.59 -0.40
CA TYR A 35 2.84 -14.26 -1.32
C TYR A 35 2.84 -15.15 -2.55
N TYR A 36 2.80 -16.47 -2.38
CA TYR A 36 2.82 -17.41 -3.52
C TYR A 36 1.54 -17.38 -4.35
N ASP A 37 0.37 -17.23 -3.73
CA ASP A 37 -0.89 -17.05 -4.44
C ASP A 37 -0.84 -15.82 -5.34
N PHE A 38 -0.19 -14.73 -4.89
CA PHE A 38 0.05 -13.54 -5.71
C PHE A 38 1.06 -13.80 -6.83
N VAL A 39 2.20 -14.44 -6.54
CA VAL A 39 3.25 -14.73 -7.55
C VAL A 39 2.70 -15.58 -8.69
N PHE A 40 1.86 -16.57 -8.40
CA PHE A 40 1.27 -17.44 -9.42
C PHE A 40 0.09 -16.81 -10.17
N ASN A 41 -0.61 -15.85 -9.56
CA ASN A 41 -1.78 -15.22 -10.16
C ASN A 41 -1.88 -13.74 -9.75
N PRO A 42 -0.97 -12.89 -10.25
CA PRO A 42 -0.95 -11.49 -9.90
C PRO A 42 -2.18 -10.78 -10.49
N LYS A 43 -3.09 -10.38 -9.62
CA LYS A 43 -4.28 -9.58 -9.96
C LYS A 43 -4.07 -8.15 -9.48
N GLU A 44 -3.04 -7.49 -10.01
CA GLU A 44 -2.59 -6.18 -9.54
C GLU A 44 -3.67 -5.11 -9.66
N ASP A 45 -4.40 -5.07 -10.79
CA ASP A 45 -5.49 -4.11 -10.99
C ASP A 45 -6.61 -4.28 -9.95
N LYS A 46 -6.97 -5.53 -9.64
CA LYS A 46 -7.97 -5.82 -8.62
C LYS A 46 -7.49 -5.38 -7.24
N LEU A 47 -6.23 -5.68 -6.88
CA LEU A 47 -5.63 -5.25 -5.63
C LEU A 47 -5.62 -3.72 -5.51
N LEU A 48 -5.26 -3.02 -6.57
CA LEU A 48 -5.26 -1.57 -6.62
C LEU A 48 -6.65 -0.99 -6.39
N GLN A 49 -7.67 -1.50 -7.08
CA GLN A 49 -9.06 -1.03 -6.93
C GLN A 49 -9.59 -1.29 -5.51
N GLU A 50 -9.38 -2.47 -4.97
CA GLU A 50 -9.76 -2.80 -3.60
C GLU A 50 -9.06 -1.91 -2.57
N ALA A 51 -7.79 -1.60 -2.77
CA ALA A 51 -7.03 -0.69 -1.92
C ALA A 51 -7.56 0.74 -2.00
N LYS A 52 -7.84 1.25 -3.21
CA LYS A 52 -8.44 2.57 -3.41
C LYS A 52 -9.79 2.70 -2.71
N VAL A 53 -10.65 1.68 -2.80
CA VAL A 53 -11.94 1.65 -2.09
C VAL A 53 -11.72 1.71 -0.57
N LYS A 54 -10.79 0.93 -0.01
CA LYS A 54 -10.51 0.94 1.43
C LYS A 54 -10.00 2.29 1.92
N ILE A 55 -9.10 2.93 1.17
CA ILE A 55 -8.58 4.27 1.50
C ILE A 55 -9.70 5.31 1.38
N SER A 56 -10.47 5.28 0.30
CA SER A 56 -11.60 6.21 0.11
C SER A 56 -12.61 6.13 1.26
N HIS A 57 -12.91 4.94 1.78
CA HIS A 57 -13.83 4.75 2.90
C HIS A 57 -13.37 5.40 4.22
N GLU A 58 -12.09 5.68 4.39
CA GLU A 58 -11.58 6.42 5.56
C GLU A 58 -12.00 7.89 5.53
N TYR A 59 -12.16 8.46 4.35
CA TYR A 59 -12.54 9.86 4.13
C TYR A 59 -14.01 10.02 3.75
N PHE A 60 -14.50 9.16 2.88
CA PHE A 60 -15.88 9.18 2.34
C PHE A 60 -16.60 7.86 2.62
N PRO A 61 -16.94 7.60 3.89
CA PRO A 61 -17.59 6.33 4.23
C PRO A 61 -18.99 6.24 3.62
N ILE A 62 -19.31 5.05 3.07
CA ILE A 62 -20.59 4.79 2.45
C ILE A 62 -21.64 4.49 3.53
N LYS A 63 -22.82 5.09 3.38
CA LYS A 63 -23.98 4.79 4.22
C LYS A 63 -24.48 3.36 3.94
N LYS A 64 -24.55 2.54 4.97
CA LYS A 64 -25.10 1.19 4.83
C LYS A 64 -26.61 1.24 4.56
N PRO A 65 -27.17 0.34 3.75
CA PRO A 65 -28.63 0.20 3.60
C PRO A 65 -29.30 0.08 4.97
N GLY A 66 -30.37 0.84 5.20
CA GLY A 66 -31.12 0.83 6.48
C GLY A 66 -30.50 1.62 7.62
N ALA A 67 -29.28 2.13 7.49
CA ALA A 67 -28.68 2.97 8.54
C ALA A 67 -29.34 4.34 8.60
N LYS A 68 -29.65 4.82 9.81
CA LYS A 68 -30.26 6.15 10.02
C LYS A 68 -29.28 7.27 9.65
N TRP A 69 -27.99 7.10 9.95
CA TRP A 69 -26.95 8.11 9.76
C TRP A 69 -25.79 7.60 8.92
N ARG A 70 -25.13 8.53 8.19
CA ARG A 70 -23.87 8.22 7.49
C ARG A 70 -22.74 8.12 8.52
N PRO A 71 -21.83 7.12 8.43
CA PRO A 71 -20.67 7.03 9.31
C PRO A 71 -19.78 8.29 9.19
N LYS A 72 -19.12 8.67 10.27
CA LYS A 72 -18.12 9.76 10.24
C LYS A 72 -16.81 9.28 9.59
N ALA A 73 -16.16 10.18 8.86
CA ALA A 73 -14.81 9.94 8.34
C ALA A 73 -13.82 9.70 9.50
N LYS A 74 -13.03 8.63 9.38
CA LYS A 74 -12.02 8.25 10.39
C LYS A 74 -10.65 8.81 10.08
N MET A 75 -10.34 9.05 8.80
CA MET A 75 -9.09 9.62 8.29
C MET A 75 -7.83 8.91 8.81
N ARG A 76 -7.88 7.57 8.97
CA ARG A 76 -6.78 6.78 9.53
C ARG A 76 -5.68 6.55 8.51
N ARG A 77 -4.59 7.29 8.64
CA ARG A 77 -3.37 7.11 7.83
C ARG A 77 -2.85 5.67 7.84
N SER A 78 -2.97 4.96 8.96
CA SER A 78 -2.48 3.59 9.11
C SER A 78 -3.08 2.60 8.12
N VAL A 79 -4.28 2.85 7.60
CA VAL A 79 -4.94 1.99 6.60
C VAL A 79 -4.15 2.03 5.29
N ALA A 80 -3.88 3.21 4.75
CA ALA A 80 -3.09 3.37 3.54
C ALA A 80 -1.66 2.83 3.71
N GLN A 81 -1.00 3.12 4.84
CA GLN A 81 0.35 2.63 5.10
C GLN A 81 0.45 1.10 5.15
N LYS A 82 -0.53 0.42 5.75
CA LYS A 82 -0.58 -1.05 5.77
C LYS A 82 -0.75 -1.63 4.36
N LEU A 83 -1.60 -1.02 3.54
CA LEU A 83 -1.82 -1.45 2.15
C LEU A 83 -0.57 -1.25 1.31
N ILE A 84 0.10 -0.10 1.40
CA ILE A 84 1.34 0.20 0.69
C ILE A 84 2.45 -0.79 1.09
N LYS A 85 2.63 -1.04 2.39
CA LYS A 85 3.60 -2.04 2.88
C LYS A 85 3.28 -3.45 2.38
N HIS A 86 2.00 -3.81 2.33
CA HIS A 86 1.57 -5.09 1.81
C HIS A 86 1.91 -5.23 0.32
N PHE A 87 1.67 -4.20 -0.48
CA PHE A 87 2.03 -4.19 -1.90
C PHE A 87 3.54 -4.34 -2.11
N MET A 88 4.35 -3.61 -1.34
CA MET A 88 5.82 -3.74 -1.39
C MET A 88 6.28 -5.15 -1.00
N MET A 89 5.67 -5.77 0.02
CA MET A 89 5.99 -7.13 0.44
C MET A 89 5.66 -8.17 -0.63
N LEU A 90 4.57 -7.99 -1.35
CA LEU A 90 4.16 -8.87 -2.45
C LEU A 90 5.01 -8.69 -3.72
N GLY A 91 5.77 -7.60 -3.83
CA GLY A 91 6.51 -7.27 -5.05
C GLY A 91 5.60 -6.78 -6.18
N VAL A 92 4.51 -6.08 -5.84
CA VAL A 92 3.62 -5.42 -6.81
C VAL A 92 4.42 -4.42 -7.63
N ASP A 93 4.05 -4.24 -8.91
CA ASP A 93 4.70 -3.30 -9.82
C ASP A 93 4.83 -1.90 -9.22
N SER A 94 5.98 -1.26 -9.42
CA SER A 94 6.29 0.05 -8.84
C SER A 94 5.34 1.16 -9.30
N TYR A 95 4.79 1.07 -10.52
CA TYR A 95 3.78 2.01 -11.00
C TYR A 95 2.48 1.91 -10.19
N ILE A 96 2.07 0.71 -9.82
CA ILE A 96 0.87 0.47 -9.01
C ILE A 96 1.08 0.93 -7.57
N VAL A 97 2.26 0.68 -7.00
CA VAL A 97 2.62 1.20 -5.67
C VAL A 97 2.64 2.72 -5.66
N ALA A 98 3.22 3.35 -6.68
CA ALA A 98 3.21 4.81 -6.83
C ALA A 98 1.78 5.36 -6.97
N ASP A 99 0.93 4.71 -7.76
CA ASP A 99 -0.47 5.12 -7.94
C ASP A 99 -1.23 5.13 -6.62
N ILE A 100 -1.11 4.07 -5.80
CA ILE A 100 -1.82 4.02 -4.51
C ILE A 100 -1.25 5.02 -3.49
N MET A 101 0.06 5.30 -3.53
CA MET A 101 0.68 6.32 -2.68
C MET A 101 0.14 7.71 -2.99
N LEU A 102 0.08 8.09 -4.28
CA LEU A 102 -0.45 9.39 -4.70
C LEU A 102 -1.97 9.47 -4.48
N TYR A 103 -2.71 8.41 -4.78
CA TYR A 103 -4.15 8.36 -4.53
C TYR A 103 -4.51 8.63 -3.06
N ASN A 104 -3.73 8.10 -2.12
CA ASN A 104 -3.92 8.38 -0.69
C ASN A 104 -3.82 9.88 -0.35
N ILE A 105 -2.94 10.60 -1.03
CA ILE A 105 -2.78 12.05 -0.84
C ILE A 105 -3.92 12.81 -1.50
N GLU A 106 -4.25 12.49 -2.73
CA GLU A 106 -5.32 13.14 -3.51
C GLU A 106 -6.68 13.03 -2.83
N ILE A 107 -7.02 11.84 -2.29
CA ILE A 107 -8.29 11.66 -1.58
C ILE A 107 -8.33 12.45 -0.27
N ALA A 108 -7.19 12.57 0.43
CA ALA A 108 -7.08 13.39 1.63
C ALA A 108 -7.20 14.89 1.32
N GLN A 109 -6.58 15.38 0.23
CA GLN A 109 -6.72 16.76 -0.24
C GLN A 109 -8.17 17.06 -0.66
N THR A 110 -8.79 16.17 -1.45
CA THR A 110 -10.20 16.29 -1.83
C THR A 110 -11.10 16.38 -0.60
N PHE A 111 -10.84 15.59 0.42
CA PHE A 111 -11.61 15.66 1.67
C PHE A 111 -11.39 16.98 2.40
N SER A 112 -10.14 17.44 2.53
CA SER A 112 -9.82 18.70 3.23
C SER A 112 -10.33 19.95 2.51
N SER A 113 -10.44 19.92 1.18
CA SER A 113 -11.05 21.03 0.42
C SER A 113 -12.54 21.19 0.68
N GLN A 114 -13.23 20.12 1.08
CA GLN A 114 -14.66 20.09 1.37
C GLN A 114 -14.99 20.20 2.85
N ASN A 115 -13.99 19.99 3.73
CA ASN A 115 -14.19 19.92 5.17
C ASN A 115 -13.08 20.69 5.90
N PHE A 116 -13.48 21.59 6.79
CA PHE A 116 -12.50 22.29 7.59
C PHE A 116 -11.86 21.38 8.64
N ILE A 117 -10.55 21.14 8.53
CA ILE A 117 -9.78 20.28 9.44
C ILE A 117 -8.86 21.15 10.29
N LYS A 118 -9.13 21.19 11.61
CA LYS A 118 -8.34 21.98 12.57
C LYS A 118 -6.99 21.34 12.96
N GLN A 119 -6.83 20.04 12.70
CA GLN A 119 -5.69 19.27 13.19
C GLN A 119 -4.47 19.47 12.30
N GLU A 120 -3.50 20.21 12.80
CA GLU A 120 -2.20 20.42 12.12
C GLU A 120 -1.49 19.08 11.78
N LEU A 121 -1.64 18.07 12.62
CA LEU A 121 -1.11 16.74 12.40
C LEU A 121 -1.64 16.06 11.13
N PHE A 122 -2.85 16.42 10.69
CA PHE A 122 -3.41 15.93 9.43
C PHE A 122 -2.57 16.43 8.25
N TYR A 123 -2.30 17.72 8.18
CA TYR A 123 -1.52 18.31 7.09
C TYR A 123 -0.06 17.84 7.10
N LYS A 124 0.56 17.74 8.27
CA LYS A 124 1.89 17.13 8.42
C LYS A 124 1.92 15.67 7.93
N SER A 125 0.86 14.93 8.17
CA SER A 125 0.71 13.56 7.71
C SER A 125 0.62 13.46 6.18
N ILE A 126 -0.10 14.40 5.53
CA ILE A 126 -0.19 14.47 4.07
C ILE A 126 1.19 14.81 3.49
N LEU A 127 1.87 15.81 4.03
CA LEU A 127 3.21 16.21 3.58
C LEU A 127 4.21 15.06 3.67
N ASN A 128 4.26 14.37 4.82
CA ASN A 128 5.12 13.20 4.98
C ASN A 128 4.78 12.07 3.98
N SER A 129 3.50 11.86 3.68
CA SER A 129 3.08 10.87 2.70
C SER A 129 3.50 11.28 1.29
N PHE A 130 3.44 12.57 0.97
CA PHE A 130 3.88 13.12 -0.30
C PHE A 130 5.40 12.95 -0.48
N GLU A 131 6.20 13.31 0.51
CA GLU A 131 7.65 13.10 0.48
C GLU A 131 8.02 11.63 0.28
N GLN A 132 7.34 10.71 0.98
CA GLN A 132 7.55 9.27 0.82
C GLN A 132 7.20 8.80 -0.60
N ALA A 133 6.08 9.29 -1.18
CA ALA A 133 5.67 8.94 -2.53
C ALA A 133 6.67 9.44 -3.57
N VAL A 134 7.11 10.70 -3.48
CA VAL A 134 8.11 11.29 -4.39
C VAL A 134 9.43 10.54 -4.30
N ASN A 135 9.92 10.26 -3.09
CA ASN A 135 11.16 9.50 -2.89
C ASN A 135 11.06 8.08 -3.48
N PHE A 136 9.92 7.40 -3.31
CA PHE A 136 9.69 6.09 -3.91
C PHE A 136 9.71 6.16 -5.45
N ILE A 137 9.00 7.12 -6.03
CA ILE A 137 8.89 7.32 -7.48
C ILE A 137 10.26 7.64 -8.09
N VAL A 138 11.04 8.53 -7.46
CA VAL A 138 12.40 8.88 -7.91
C VAL A 138 13.33 7.68 -7.80
N SER A 139 13.31 6.97 -6.68
CA SER A 139 14.17 5.79 -6.44
C SER A 139 13.91 4.64 -7.41
N ASN A 140 12.69 4.53 -7.94
CA ASN A 140 12.31 3.53 -8.94
C ASN A 140 12.48 4.03 -10.40
N GLY A 141 12.94 5.27 -10.61
CA GLY A 141 13.20 5.81 -11.94
C GLY A 141 11.96 6.13 -12.78
N ILE A 142 10.78 6.25 -12.16
CA ILE A 142 9.48 6.46 -12.82
C ILE A 142 8.94 7.89 -12.67
N PHE A 143 9.79 8.85 -12.31
CA PHE A 143 9.36 10.22 -12.02
C PHE A 143 8.67 10.90 -13.22
N ASN A 144 9.17 10.70 -14.44
CA ASN A 144 8.63 11.36 -15.62
C ASN A 144 7.17 10.95 -15.87
N ASP A 145 6.79 9.73 -15.58
CA ASP A 145 5.43 9.21 -15.76
C ASP A 145 4.43 9.82 -14.76
N PHE A 146 4.91 10.23 -13.59
CA PHE A 146 4.09 10.80 -12.52
C PHE A 146 4.25 12.31 -12.33
N LYS A 147 5.13 12.96 -13.10
CA LYS A 147 5.47 14.37 -12.93
C LYS A 147 4.26 15.30 -12.92
N LEU A 148 3.33 15.12 -13.86
CA LEU A 148 2.13 15.96 -13.94
C LEU A 148 1.23 15.80 -12.71
N ARG A 149 1.08 14.57 -12.23
CA ARG A 149 0.28 14.25 -11.06
C ARG A 149 0.92 14.77 -9.76
N ILE A 150 2.24 14.65 -9.63
CA ILE A 150 3.02 15.20 -8.52
C ILE A 150 2.88 16.72 -8.46
N ASN A 151 3.02 17.41 -9.61
CA ASN A 151 2.86 18.85 -9.68
C ASN A 151 1.44 19.31 -9.32
N ALA A 152 0.41 18.57 -9.75
CA ALA A 152 -0.98 18.87 -9.37
C ALA A 152 -1.18 18.79 -7.85
N ILE A 153 -0.71 17.73 -7.22
CA ILE A 153 -0.77 17.55 -5.76
C ILE A 153 -0.04 18.68 -5.02
N GLN A 154 1.14 19.07 -5.51
CA GLN A 154 1.94 20.13 -4.90
C GLN A 154 1.26 21.50 -4.97
N ASN A 155 0.54 21.79 -6.03
CA ASN A 155 -0.17 23.06 -6.20
C ASN A 155 -1.44 23.17 -5.35
N GLU A 156 -1.97 22.07 -4.85
CA GLU A 156 -3.14 22.02 -3.97
C GLU A 156 -2.75 22.02 -2.46
N THR A 157 -1.46 22.00 -2.15
CA THR A 157 -0.94 21.99 -0.78
C THR A 157 -0.57 23.38 -0.32
#